data_001f7eb8855bcaabdff2b1348c814df8
#
_entry.id   001f7eb8855bcaabdff2b1348c814df8
#
_cell.length_a   1.000
_cell.length_b   1.000
_cell.length_c   1.000
_cell.angle_alpha   90.00
_cell.angle_beta   90.00
_cell.angle_gamma   90.00
#
_symmetry.space_group_name_H-M   'P 1'
#
loop_
_entity.id
_entity.type
_entity.pdbx_description
1 polymer ?
#
loop_
_entity_poly.entity_id
_entity_poly.type
_entity_poly.pdbx_seq_one_letter_code
_entity_poly.pdbx_strand_id
1 'polypeptide(L)'
;MNRVIIIGRNTKDVELKQTASGASVVEFSIAVKRAFKNANGEYESDFFNCIAFSKLAETISRYVKKGDQVGIEGRLQTRNYTNKEGRKVYVTEIIVENVEFLQSKKQGEPHFEELNPDDDIPF
;
A
#
# COMPACT_ATOMS: atom_id res chain seq x y z
N MET A 1 -20.05 8.49 -1.29
CA MET A 1 -18.78 8.35 -2.01
C MET A 1 -17.73 7.86 -1.03
N ASN A 2 -17.02 6.82 -1.39
CA ASN A 2 -16.02 6.22 -0.51
C ASN A 2 -14.87 5.77 -1.40
N ARG A 3 -13.84 6.60 -1.48
CA ARG A 3 -12.75 6.33 -2.40
C ARG A 3 -11.45 6.88 -1.85
N VAL A 4 -10.41 6.08 -1.95
CA VAL A 4 -9.08 6.45 -1.48
C VAL A 4 -8.11 6.24 -2.62
N ILE A 5 -7.24 7.22 -2.84
CA ILE A 5 -6.17 7.12 -3.82
C ILE A 5 -4.91 7.59 -3.12
N ILE A 6 -3.94 6.70 -2.96
CA ILE A 6 -2.68 7.06 -2.30
C ILE A 6 -1.50 6.49 -3.07
N ILE A 7 -0.39 7.17 -2.98
CA ILE A 7 0.88 6.70 -3.51
C ILE A 7 1.84 6.67 -2.35
N GLY A 8 2.49 5.54 -2.16
CA GLY A 8 3.45 5.41 -1.07
C GLY A 8 4.34 4.21 -1.27
N ARG A 9 5.10 3.88 -0.23
CA ARG A 9 6.02 2.77 -0.31
C ARG A 9 5.56 1.63 0.58
N ASN A 10 5.66 0.43 0.04
CA ASN A 10 5.33 -0.76 0.78
C ASN A 10 6.36 -0.96 1.88
N THR A 11 5.89 -1.23 3.09
CA THR A 11 6.77 -1.25 4.25
C THR A 11 7.37 -2.62 4.56
N LYS A 12 6.82 -3.67 3.97
CA LYS A 12 7.33 -5.03 4.20
C LYS A 12 6.96 -5.91 3.03
N ASP A 13 7.61 -7.07 2.96
CA ASP A 13 7.28 -8.01 1.90
C ASP A 13 5.86 -8.52 2.09
N VAL A 14 5.20 -8.75 0.98
CA VAL A 14 3.80 -9.14 0.97
C VAL A 14 3.71 -10.66 0.95
N GLU A 15 2.86 -11.19 1.81
CA GLU A 15 2.69 -12.63 1.91
C GLU A 15 1.27 -12.99 1.49
N LEU A 16 1.16 -13.90 0.55
CA LEU A 16 -0.13 -14.37 0.09
C LEU A 16 -0.68 -15.40 1.06
N LYS A 17 -1.91 -15.21 1.50
CA LYS A 17 -2.58 -16.13 2.39
C LYS A 17 -3.90 -16.54 1.76
N GLN A 18 -4.53 -17.54 2.36
CA GLN A 18 -5.84 -17.96 1.90
C GLN A 18 -6.82 -17.91 3.06
N THR A 19 -8.05 -17.51 2.76
CA THR A 19 -9.10 -17.50 3.76
C THR A 19 -9.63 -18.92 3.93
N ALA A 20 -10.51 -19.09 4.89
CA ALA A 20 -11.12 -20.39 5.15
C ALA A 20 -11.87 -20.92 3.93
N SER A 21 -12.39 -20.03 3.10
CA SER A 21 -13.10 -20.44 1.90
C SER A 21 -12.18 -20.67 0.71
N GLY A 22 -10.86 -20.51 0.90
CA GLY A 22 -9.91 -20.74 -0.18
C GLY A 22 -9.58 -19.51 -1.01
N ALA A 23 -10.13 -18.37 -0.68
CA ALA A 23 -9.84 -17.16 -1.45
C ALA A 23 -8.47 -16.59 -1.08
N SER A 24 -7.76 -16.10 -2.07
CA SER A 24 -6.46 -15.46 -1.85
C SER A 24 -6.64 -14.11 -1.21
N VAL A 25 -5.75 -13.77 -0.28
CA VAL A 25 -5.78 -12.48 0.39
C VAL A 25 -4.36 -12.05 0.72
N VAL A 26 -4.08 -10.75 0.60
CA VAL A 26 -2.83 -10.17 1.06
C VAL A 26 -3.14 -8.97 1.92
N GLU A 27 -2.32 -8.79 2.95
CA GLU A 27 -2.38 -7.60 3.79
C GLU A 27 -1.01 -6.94 3.72
N PHE A 28 -1.00 -5.64 3.56
CA PHE A 28 0.26 -4.92 3.50
C PHE A 28 0.05 -3.50 3.98
N SER A 29 1.15 -2.80 4.22
CA SER A 29 1.10 -1.45 4.77
C SER A 29 1.85 -0.52 3.85
N ILE A 30 1.25 0.63 3.58
CA ILE A 30 1.83 1.64 2.71
C ILE A 30 2.17 2.86 3.56
N ALA A 31 3.40 3.34 3.44
CA ALA A 31 3.84 4.55 4.12
C ALA A 31 3.71 5.72 3.16
N VAL A 32 2.96 6.73 3.57
CA VAL A 32 2.74 7.92 2.77
C VAL A 32 3.33 9.11 3.51
N LYS A 33 4.27 9.78 2.89
CA LYS A 33 4.94 10.91 3.50
C LYS A 33 4.01 12.12 3.53
N ARG A 34 3.95 12.79 4.66
CA ARG A 34 3.15 14.00 4.77
C ARG A 34 3.77 15.12 3.97
N ALA A 35 2.93 16.04 3.54
CA ALA A 35 3.37 17.12 2.67
C ALA A 35 4.13 18.22 3.43
N PHE A 36 3.93 18.31 4.74
CA PHE A 36 4.51 19.39 5.53
C PHE A 36 5.40 18.86 6.63
N LYS A 37 6.43 19.62 6.97
CA LYS A 37 7.34 19.24 8.04
C LYS A 37 6.69 19.44 9.39
N ASN A 38 7.09 18.61 10.36
CA ASN A 38 6.62 18.76 11.72
C ASN A 38 7.42 19.87 12.44
N ALA A 39 7.18 20.02 13.73
CA ALA A 39 7.82 21.08 14.50
C ALA A 39 9.34 20.94 14.54
N ASN A 40 9.84 19.72 14.35
CA ASN A 40 11.27 19.49 14.39
C ASN A 40 11.93 19.58 13.02
N GLY A 41 11.17 19.98 12.01
CA GLY A 41 11.71 20.13 10.67
C GLY A 41 11.78 18.83 9.89
N GLU A 42 11.10 17.80 10.35
CA GLU A 42 11.14 16.49 9.70
C GLU A 42 9.81 16.15 9.09
N TYR A 43 9.84 15.37 8.02
CA TYR A 43 8.62 14.87 7.40
C TYR A 43 8.23 13.56 8.08
N GLU A 44 6.99 13.49 8.51
CA GLU A 44 6.44 12.28 9.06
C GLU A 44 5.70 11.49 8.00
N SER A 45 5.52 10.22 8.23
CA SER A 45 4.77 9.37 7.32
C SER A 45 3.56 8.80 8.03
N ASP A 46 2.49 8.65 7.29
CA ASP A 46 1.31 7.96 7.78
C ASP A 46 1.32 6.57 7.19
N PHE A 47 0.89 5.60 7.98
CA PHE A 47 0.90 4.21 7.58
C PHE A 47 -0.52 3.71 7.44
N PHE A 48 -0.83 3.16 6.30
CA PHE A 48 -2.19 2.71 6.01
C PHE A 48 -2.20 1.22 5.75
N ASN A 49 -3.08 0.52 6.42
CA ASN A 49 -3.23 -0.91 6.22
C ASN A 49 -4.09 -1.15 5.00
N CYS A 50 -3.63 -2.00 4.11
CA CYS A 50 -4.32 -2.32 2.88
C CYS A 50 -4.57 -3.81 2.81
N ILE A 51 -5.68 -4.20 2.20
CA ILE A 51 -6.00 -5.60 2.01
C ILE A 51 -6.55 -5.78 0.60
N ALA A 52 -6.12 -6.84 -0.05
CA ALA A 52 -6.59 -7.16 -1.39
C ALA A 52 -6.96 -8.63 -1.45
N PHE A 53 -7.87 -8.95 -2.35
CA PHE A 53 -8.43 -10.29 -2.47
C PHE A 53 -8.30 -10.84 -3.87
N SER A 54 -8.36 -12.16 -3.97
CA SER A 54 -8.49 -12.89 -5.23
C SER A 54 -7.32 -12.63 -6.18
N LYS A 55 -7.60 -12.39 -7.43
CA LYS A 55 -6.57 -12.24 -8.43
C LYS A 55 -5.66 -11.05 -8.15
N LEU A 56 -6.23 -9.97 -7.64
CA LEU A 56 -5.45 -8.80 -7.30
C LEU A 56 -4.45 -9.13 -6.19
N ALA A 57 -4.87 -9.93 -5.21
CA ALA A 57 -3.96 -10.37 -4.15
C ALA A 57 -2.80 -11.16 -4.71
N GLU A 58 -3.07 -12.03 -5.67
CA GLU A 58 -2.01 -12.81 -6.29
C GLU A 58 -1.02 -11.93 -7.04
N THR A 59 -1.55 -10.95 -7.76
CA THR A 59 -0.70 -10.03 -8.50
C THR A 59 0.17 -9.21 -7.57
N ILE A 60 -0.42 -8.69 -6.51
CA ILE A 60 0.34 -7.90 -5.54
C ILE A 60 1.43 -8.75 -4.88
N SER A 61 1.10 -9.96 -4.48
CA SER A 61 2.09 -10.81 -3.80
C SER A 61 3.25 -11.14 -4.72
N ARG A 62 3.01 -11.17 -6.02
CA ARG A 62 4.03 -11.53 -6.98
C ARG A 62 4.97 -10.37 -7.28
N TYR A 63 4.44 -9.16 -7.36
CA TYR A 63 5.20 -8.04 -7.87
C TYR A 63 5.58 -6.96 -6.86
N VAL A 64 4.90 -6.87 -5.73
CA VAL A 64 5.18 -5.81 -4.77
C VAL A 64 6.12 -6.32 -3.69
N LYS A 65 7.24 -5.63 -3.54
CA LYS A 65 8.25 -5.99 -2.55
C LYS A 65 8.45 -4.84 -1.57
N LYS A 66 9.11 -5.13 -0.48
CA LYS A 66 9.41 -4.11 0.52
C LYS A 66 10.17 -2.96 -0.13
N GLY A 67 9.69 -1.76 0.11
CA GLY A 67 10.33 -0.56 -0.41
C GLY A 67 9.84 -0.11 -1.77
N ASP A 68 9.04 -0.91 -2.44
CA ASP A 68 8.51 -0.52 -3.75
C ASP A 68 7.51 0.60 -3.61
N GLN A 69 7.51 1.50 -4.58
CA GLN A 69 6.52 2.57 -4.62
C GLN A 69 5.33 2.11 -5.44
N VAL A 70 4.16 2.23 -4.87
CA VAL A 70 2.93 1.79 -5.54
C VAL A 70 1.84 2.82 -5.36
N GLY A 71 0.93 2.84 -6.30
CA GLY A 71 -0.30 3.63 -6.20
C GLY A 71 -1.44 2.69 -5.89
N ILE A 72 -2.23 3.04 -4.91
CA ILE A 72 -3.34 2.22 -4.44
C ILE A 72 -4.63 2.99 -4.62
N GLU A 73 -5.61 2.35 -5.20
CA GLU A 73 -6.93 2.91 -5.31
C GLU A 73 -7.90 1.92 -4.70
N GLY A 74 -8.78 2.41 -3.84
CA GLY A 74 -9.72 1.53 -3.18
C GLY A 74 -10.72 2.31 -2.35
N ARG A 75 -11.26 1.67 -1.33
CA ARG A 75 -12.24 2.27 -0.44
C ARG A 75 -11.87 1.97 0.99
N LEU A 76 -12.34 2.82 1.88
CA LEU A 76 -12.14 2.59 3.32
C LEU A 76 -13.19 1.65 3.83
N GLN A 77 -12.78 0.79 4.74
CA GLN A 77 -13.70 -0.13 5.39
C GLN A 77 -13.27 -0.30 6.84
N THR A 78 -14.24 -0.40 7.71
CA THR A 78 -13.94 -0.69 9.11
C THR A 78 -14.43 -2.08 9.43
N ARG A 79 -13.76 -2.71 10.38
CA ARG A 79 -14.20 -3.96 10.95
C ARG A 79 -13.84 -3.95 12.41
N ASN A 80 -14.41 -4.85 13.17
CA ASN A 80 -14.06 -4.94 14.57
C ASN A 80 -13.88 -6.39 14.96
N TYR A 81 -13.14 -6.59 16.02
CA TYR A 81 -12.96 -7.90 16.61
C TYR A 81 -12.81 -7.73 18.11
N THR A 82 -13.01 -8.81 18.84
CA THR A 82 -12.87 -8.80 20.28
C THR A 82 -11.49 -9.34 20.61
N ASN A 83 -10.71 -8.56 21.35
CA ASN A 83 -9.37 -9.00 21.70
C ASN A 83 -9.41 -9.94 22.91
N LYS A 84 -8.22 -10.36 23.35
CA LYS A 84 -8.12 -11.32 24.44
C LYS A 84 -8.68 -10.80 25.75
N GLU A 85 -8.74 -9.49 25.89
CA GLU A 85 -9.23 -8.87 27.11
C GLU A 85 -10.74 -8.62 27.07
N GLY A 86 -11.39 -9.04 26.00
CA GLY A 86 -12.83 -8.87 25.89
C GLY A 86 -13.27 -7.52 25.36
N ARG A 87 -12.35 -6.70 24.87
CA ARG A 87 -12.69 -5.38 24.36
C ARG A 87 -12.80 -5.43 22.84
N LYS A 88 -13.73 -4.63 22.34
CA LYS A 88 -13.86 -4.48 20.90
C LYS A 88 -12.77 -3.57 20.37
N VAL A 89 -12.10 -4.05 19.32
CA VAL A 89 -11.07 -3.28 18.64
C VAL A 89 -11.59 -2.98 17.24
N TYR A 90 -11.55 -1.70 16.86
CA TYR A 90 -12.01 -1.25 15.55
C TYR A 90 -10.81 -0.99 14.66
N VAL A 91 -10.87 -1.49 13.45
CA VAL A 91 -9.78 -1.36 12.49
C VAL A 91 -10.32 -0.68 11.26
N THR A 92 -9.61 0.33 10.77
CA THR A 92 -9.91 0.98 9.51
C THR A 92 -8.86 0.58 8.52
N GLU A 93 -9.28 0.08 7.38
CA GLU A 93 -8.32 -0.39 6.38
C GLU A 93 -8.81 -0.02 4.99
N ILE A 94 -7.90 -0.10 4.02
CA ILE A 94 -8.23 0.19 2.63
C ILE A 94 -8.42 -1.14 1.92
N ILE A 95 -9.59 -1.31 1.32
CA ILE A 95 -9.85 -2.47 0.47
C ILE A 95 -9.37 -2.06 -0.92
N VAL A 96 -8.32 -2.70 -1.39
CA VAL A 96 -7.67 -2.33 -2.64
C VAL A 96 -8.49 -2.80 -3.82
N GLU A 97 -8.76 -1.90 -4.74
CA GLU A 97 -9.49 -2.22 -5.95
C GLU A 97 -8.60 -2.15 -7.18
N ASN A 98 -7.55 -1.37 -7.10
CA ASN A 98 -6.61 -1.23 -8.20
C ASN A 98 -5.25 -0.87 -7.66
N VAL A 99 -4.19 -1.32 -8.33
CA VAL A 99 -2.83 -1.04 -7.89
C VAL A 99 -2.00 -0.67 -9.13
N GLU A 100 -1.16 0.36 -8.96
CA GLU A 100 -0.22 0.74 -10.01
C GLU A 100 1.18 0.57 -9.49
N PHE A 101 2.01 -0.11 -10.25
CA PHE A 101 3.39 -0.34 -9.86
C PHE A 101 4.22 0.82 -10.40
N LEU A 102 4.72 1.65 -9.51
CA LEU A 102 5.37 2.89 -9.93
C LEU A 102 6.89 2.78 -9.95
N GLN A 103 7.49 2.21 -8.92
CA GLN A 103 8.92 2.16 -8.87
C GLN A 103 9.40 1.05 -7.97
N SER A 104 10.22 0.18 -8.51
CA SER A 104 10.87 -0.85 -7.72
C SER A 104 12.11 -0.26 -7.08
N LYS A 105 12.32 -0.55 -5.81
CA LYS A 105 13.50 -0.09 -5.13
C LYS A 105 14.77 -0.59 -5.79
N LYS A 106 14.73 -1.79 -6.36
CA LYS A 106 15.88 -2.35 -7.02
C LYS A 106 16.18 -1.73 -8.35
N GLN A 107 15.15 -1.29 -9.06
CA GLN A 107 15.32 -0.79 -10.40
C GLN A 107 15.35 0.71 -10.48
N GLY A 108 15.24 1.36 -9.37
CA GLY A 108 15.02 2.78 -9.39
C GLY A 108 16.17 3.57 -9.90
N GLU A 109 17.36 3.15 -9.58
CA GLU A 109 18.46 4.01 -9.83
C GLU A 109 18.91 4.12 -11.23
N PRO A 110 19.28 3.05 -11.86
CA PRO A 110 19.84 3.20 -13.19
C PRO A 110 18.84 3.65 -14.21
N HIS A 111 17.59 3.43 -13.95
CA HIS A 111 16.60 3.77 -14.92
C HIS A 111 16.34 5.23 -15.05
N PHE A 112 16.35 5.94 -13.98
CA PHE A 112 16.02 7.32 -14.03
C PHE A 112 16.96 8.13 -14.82
N GLU A 113 18.18 7.73 -14.82
CA GLU A 113 19.16 8.47 -15.52
C GLU A 113 19.01 8.34 -16.99
N GLU A 114 18.35 7.31 -17.41
CA GLU A 114 18.16 7.09 -18.82
C GLU A 114 16.92 7.72 -19.35
N LEU A 115 16.04 8.14 -18.48
CA LEU A 115 14.82 8.76 -18.91
C LEU A 115 15.14 10.16 -19.38
N ASN A 116 14.61 10.53 -20.50
CA ASN A 116 14.77 11.90 -20.89
C ASN A 116 13.72 12.71 -20.18
N PRO A 117 13.89 14.04 -20.18
CA PRO A 117 12.99 14.89 -19.43
C PRO A 117 11.55 14.76 -19.82
N ASP A 118 11.30 14.39 -21.05
CA ASP A 118 9.93 14.27 -21.49
C ASP A 118 9.24 13.09 -20.87
N ASP A 119 9.99 12.04 -20.56
CA ASP A 119 9.42 10.87 -19.96
C ASP A 119 9.09 11.09 -18.51
N ASP A 120 9.77 12.02 -17.89
CA ASP A 120 9.59 12.27 -16.51
C ASP A 120 8.44 13.10 -16.17
N ILE A 121 7.88 13.71 -17.16
CA ILE A 121 6.93 14.69 -16.93
C ILE A 121 5.59 14.23 -16.90
N PRO A 122 5.14 13.23 -17.03
CA PRO A 122 3.76 12.98 -17.15
C PRO A 122 3.08 13.14 -15.88
N PHE A 123 3.05 14.05 -15.38
CA PHE A 123 2.21 14.24 -14.26
C PHE A 123 2.05 15.60 -13.88
#